data_5e386ea0e8e8b3edab156be64a988974
#
_entry.id   5e386ea0e8e8b3edab156be64a988974
#
_cell.length_a   1.000
_cell.length_b   1.000
_cell.length_c   1.000
_cell.angle_alpha   90.00
_cell.angle_beta   90.00
_cell.angle_gamma   90.00
#
_symmetry.space_group_name_H-M   'P 1'
#
loop_
_entity.id
_entity.type
_entity.pdbx_description
1 polymer ?
#
loop_
_entity_poly.entity_id
_entity_poly.type
_entity_poly.pdbx_seq_one_letter_code
_entity_poly.pdbx_strand_id
1 'polypeptide(L)' 'MKVKTIYLLNDDFLIIGREIRTTFLGIVVKREKIEYYKPVKYH' A
#
# COMPACT_ATOMS: atom_id res chain seq x y z
N MET A 1 13.99 -6.24 10.33
CA MET A 1 13.10 -5.20 9.78
C MET A 1 12.40 -5.72 8.55
N LYS A 2 11.10 -5.56 8.47
CA LYS A 2 10.31 -6.04 7.33
C LYS A 2 9.53 -4.88 6.71
N VAL A 3 9.44 -4.90 5.39
CA VAL A 3 8.67 -3.91 4.66
C VAL A 3 7.54 -4.64 3.94
N LYS A 4 6.32 -4.16 4.13
CA LYS A 4 5.14 -4.76 3.51
C LYS A 4 4.41 -3.72 2.69
N THR A 5 4.03 -4.08 1.47
CA THR A 5 3.25 -3.21 0.59
C THR A 5 1.85 -3.77 0.45
N ILE A 6 0.86 -2.91 0.71
CA ILE A 6 -0.55 -3.26 0.59
C ILE A 6 -1.14 -2.38 -0.49
N TYR A 7 -1.74 -2.99 -1.51
CA TYR A 7 -2.39 -2.24 -2.59
C TYR A 7 -3.84 -1.99 -2.25
N LEU A 8 -4.30 -0.77 -2.52
CA LEU A 8 -5.68 -0.38 -2.28
C LEU A 8 -6.44 -0.49 -3.61
N LEU A 9 -7.57 -1.18 -3.58
CA LEU A 9 -8.39 -1.41 -4.77
C LEU A 9 -9.72 -0.69 -4.62
N ASN A 10 -10.28 -0.24 -5.75
CA ASN A 10 -11.62 0.30 -5.76
C ASN A 10 -12.63 -0.78 -6.18
N ASP A 11 -13.90 -0.40 -6.38
CA ASP A 11 -14.96 -1.35 -6.73
C ASP A 11 -14.75 -1.98 -8.11
N ASP A 12 -13.97 -1.35 -8.96
CA ASP A 12 -13.67 -1.86 -10.30
C ASP A 12 -12.39 -2.69 -10.33
N PHE A 13 -11.84 -3.02 -9.16
CA PHE A 13 -10.58 -3.77 -9.02
C PHE A 13 -9.39 -3.06 -9.63
N LEU A 14 -9.43 -1.73 -9.65
CA LEU A 14 -8.30 -0.92 -10.08
C LEU A 14 -7.50 -0.48 -8.86
N ILE A 15 -6.18 -0.41 -9.01
CA ILE A 15 -5.32 0.03 -7.92
C ILE A 15 -5.39 1.54 -7.82
N ILE A 16 -5.87 2.04 -6.68
CA ILE A 16 -6.01 3.49 -6.46
C ILE A 16 -4.94 4.03 -5.53
N GLY A 17 -4.13 3.16 -4.96
CA GLY A 17 -3.05 3.59 -4.08
C GLY A 17 -2.32 2.41 -3.49
N ARG A 18 -1.39 2.70 -2.62
CA ARG A 18 -0.66 1.67 -1.88
C ARG A 18 -0.26 2.20 -0.51
N GLU A 19 -0.12 1.28 0.44
CA GLU A 19 0.36 1.59 1.77
C GLU A 19 1.61 0.77 2.02
N ILE A 20 2.66 1.43 2.48
CA ILE A 20 3.93 0.78 2.81
C ILE A 20 4.08 0.81 4.32
N ARG A 21 4.21 -0.36 4.91
CA ARG A 21 4.42 -0.50 6.36
C ARG A 21 5.78 -1.10 6.62
N THR A 22 6.55 -0.45 7.48
CA THR A 22 7.83 -0.96 7.93
C THR A 22 7.66 -1.47 9.36
N THR A 23 8.04 -2.72 9.59
CA THR A 23 7.90 -3.37 10.90
C THR A 23 9.28 -3.75 11.42
N PHE A 24 9.50 -3.49 12.71
CA PHE A 24 10.73 -3.87 13.39
C PHE A 24 10.36 -4.51 14.73
N LEU A 25 10.85 -5.74 14.95
CA LEU A 25 10.59 -6.52 16.17
C LEU A 25 9.08 -6.65 16.46
N GLY A 26 8.27 -6.81 15.41
CA GLY A 26 6.84 -6.98 15.56
C GLY A 26 6.07 -5.68 15.76
N ILE A 27 6.74 -4.54 15.73
CA ILE A 27 6.12 -3.23 15.93
C ILE A 27 6.19 -2.45 14.64
N VAL A 28 5.07 -1.82 14.25
CA VAL A 28 5.05 -0.95 13.07
C VAL A 28 5.73 0.36 13.43
N VAL A 29 6.89 0.62 12.82
CA VAL A 29 7.69 1.80 13.14
C VAL A 29 7.52 2.90 12.10
N LYS A 30 7.02 2.56 10.91
CA LYS A 30 6.78 3.55 9.86
C LYS A 30 5.60 3.11 9.02
N ARG A 31 4.81 4.09 8.60
CA ARG A 31 3.64 3.83 7.76
C ARG A 31 3.53 4.96 6.74
N GLU A 32 3.49 4.61 5.47
CA GLU A 32 3.32 5.57 4.39
C GLU A 32 2.14 5.16 3.54
N LYS A 33 1.29 6.13 3.18
CA LYS A 33 0.18 5.91 2.29
C LYS A 33 0.37 6.78 1.06
N ILE A 34 0.34 6.17 -0.11
CA ILE A 34 0.49 6.86 -1.38
C ILE A 34 -0.80 6.68 -2.16
N GLU A 35 -1.41 7.80 -2.54
CA GLU A 35 -2.63 7.78 -3.36
C GLU A 35 -2.24 8.09 -4.79
N TYR A 36 -2.75 7.28 -5.73
CA TYR A 36 -2.47 7.48 -7.13
C TYR A 36 -3.40 8.54 -7.71
N TYR A 37 -2.84 9.35 -8.59
CA TYR A 37 -3.63 10.36 -9.27
C TYR A 37 -4.68 9.71 -10.18
N LYS A 38 -4.33 8.61 -10.82
CA LYS A 38 -5.24 7.85 -11.68
C LYS A 38 -5.20 6.38 -11.28
N PRO A 39 -6.35 5.70 -11.33
CA PRO A 39 -6.36 4.25 -11.06
C PRO A 39 -5.47 3.51 -12.04
N VAL A 40 -4.81 2.46 -11.57
CA VAL A 40 -3.91 1.64 -12.36
C VAL A 40 -4.50 0.23 -12.43
N LYS A 41 -4.52 -0.33 -13.63
CA LYS A 41 -4.98 -1.70 -13.81
C LYS A 41 -4.02 -2.66 -13.13
N TYR A 42 -4.60 -3.62 -12.44
CA TYR A 42 -3.83 -4.68 -11.82
C TYR A 42 -3.68 -5.85 -12.79
N HIS A 43 -2.46 -6.10 -13.21
CA HIS A 43 -2.11 -7.25 -14.04
C HIS A 43 -0.70 -7.65 -13.78
#